data_05dbb9e699cf580b97bb391f1b130d68
#
_entry.id   05dbb9e699cf580b97bb391f1b130d68
#
_cell.length_a   1.000
_cell.length_b   1.000
_cell.length_c   1.000
_cell.angle_alpha   90.00
_cell.angle_beta   90.00
_cell.angle_gamma   90.00
#
_symmetry.space_group_name_H-M   'P 1'
#
loop_
_entity.id
_entity.type
_entity.pdbx_description
1 polymer ?
#
loop_
_entity_poly.entity_id
_entity_poly.type
_entity_poly.pdbx_seq_one_letter_code
_entity_poly.pdbx_strand_id
1 'polypeptide(L)'
;MPDITAAPAEPVKESVKGASVSFSSVQEPPAHLTMRVEPNRVVAFHYRLCEVRQDGSYSAWIESSFGRQPLLYLHGHGNVVPGLEQAMAGKRAGDVLNITLTPDQAYGPRKSNELIRLPIKQLHNPPTGKNLVPGVIVGVKTNQGVRNALVVKVGKFNVDVDSNHPYAGRTLHYQIEVLGVRAAAPEEIAHRHVHGPGGHRH
;
A
#
# COMPACT_ATOMS: atom_id res chain seq x y z
N MET A 1 32.13 -45.47 24.31
CA MET A 1 33.14 -45.82 23.32
C MET A 1 32.68 -47.06 22.57
N PRO A 2 32.39 -47.00 21.27
CA PRO A 2 33.42 -47.09 20.24
C PRO A 2 33.24 -46.04 19.14
N ASP A 3 34.39 -45.74 18.62
CA ASP A 3 34.81 -44.91 17.52
C ASP A 3 34.39 -45.56 16.18
N ILE A 4 33.77 -44.84 15.25
CA ILE A 4 33.62 -45.27 13.86
C ILE A 4 33.96 -44.10 12.94
N THR A 5 35.23 -44.10 12.56
CA THR A 5 35.81 -43.36 11.48
C THR A 5 35.27 -43.88 10.15
N ALA A 6 34.52 -43.07 9.43
CA ALA A 6 34.12 -43.36 8.05
C ALA A 6 35.03 -42.57 7.10
N ALA A 7 35.68 -43.32 6.18
CA ALA A 7 36.55 -42.80 5.17
C ALA A 7 35.82 -42.06 4.04
N PRO A 8 36.48 -41.10 3.34
CA PRO A 8 35.85 -40.37 2.24
C PRO A 8 35.77 -41.22 0.95
N ALA A 9 34.61 -41.15 0.30
CA ALA A 9 34.41 -41.78 -1.01
C ALA A 9 35.06 -40.96 -2.12
N GLU A 10 35.78 -41.62 -3.01
CA GLU A 10 36.39 -41.07 -4.20
C GLU A 10 35.39 -40.59 -5.24
N PRO A 11 35.70 -39.54 -6.05
CA PRO A 11 34.82 -39.08 -7.12
C PRO A 11 34.91 -39.97 -8.34
N VAL A 12 33.76 -40.50 -8.76
CA VAL A 12 33.60 -41.19 -10.03
C VAL A 12 33.67 -40.22 -11.18
N LYS A 13 34.69 -40.34 -12.03
CA LYS A 13 34.81 -39.61 -13.29
C LYS A 13 33.86 -40.23 -14.31
N GLU A 14 32.71 -39.63 -14.51
CA GLU A 14 31.86 -39.95 -15.62
C GLU A 14 32.03 -38.94 -16.77
N SER A 15 32.58 -39.46 -17.86
CA SER A 15 32.92 -38.75 -19.10
C SER A 15 31.65 -38.58 -19.90
N VAL A 16 30.94 -37.44 -19.80
CA VAL A 16 29.79 -37.16 -20.67
C VAL A 16 30.26 -36.38 -21.90
N LYS A 17 30.20 -37.07 -23.04
CA LYS A 17 30.41 -36.55 -24.39
C LYS A 17 29.49 -35.35 -24.65
N GLY A 18 30.07 -34.30 -25.22
CA GLY A 18 29.39 -33.05 -25.56
C GLY A 18 28.15 -33.23 -26.41
N ALA A 19 27.04 -32.75 -25.86
CA ALA A 19 25.91 -32.30 -26.64
C ALA A 19 25.91 -30.76 -26.51
N SER A 20 26.28 -30.09 -27.60
CA SER A 20 26.13 -28.66 -27.73
C SER A 20 24.62 -28.33 -27.73
N VAL A 21 24.08 -28.01 -26.59
CA VAL A 21 22.73 -27.44 -26.48
C VAL A 21 22.85 -25.99 -26.93
N SER A 22 22.43 -25.69 -28.14
CA SER A 22 22.26 -24.35 -28.64
C SER A 22 21.18 -23.67 -27.81
N PHE A 23 21.58 -22.74 -26.92
CA PHE A 23 20.68 -21.81 -26.27
C PHE A 23 20.19 -20.79 -27.30
N SER A 24 19.26 -21.23 -28.16
CA SER A 24 18.50 -20.33 -29.02
C SER A 24 17.19 -19.99 -28.33
N SER A 25 16.98 -18.68 -28.15
CA SER A 25 15.81 -17.98 -27.63
C SER A 25 15.65 -17.97 -26.09
N VAL A 26 16.50 -17.18 -25.43
CA VAL A 26 16.05 -16.51 -24.22
C VAL A 26 14.95 -15.53 -24.67
N GLN A 27 13.70 -15.96 -24.53
CA GLN A 27 12.56 -15.13 -24.83
C GLN A 27 12.63 -13.92 -23.89
N GLU A 28 12.78 -12.71 -24.43
CA GLU A 28 12.81 -11.49 -23.60
C GLU A 28 11.57 -11.50 -22.71
N PRO A 29 11.74 -11.22 -21.40
CA PRO A 29 10.61 -11.16 -20.50
C PRO A 29 9.62 -10.11 -21.02
N PRO A 30 8.31 -10.34 -20.89
CA PRO A 30 7.30 -9.41 -21.39
C PRO A 30 7.55 -8.00 -20.81
N ALA A 31 7.38 -6.99 -21.65
CA ALA A 31 7.78 -5.60 -21.37
C ALA A 31 7.28 -5.06 -20.01
N HIS A 32 6.12 -5.51 -19.53
CA HIS A 32 5.59 -5.12 -18.22
C HIS A 32 6.42 -5.63 -17.02
N LEU A 33 7.26 -6.66 -17.21
CA LEU A 33 8.19 -7.18 -16.19
C LEU A 33 9.53 -6.46 -16.19
N THR A 34 9.90 -5.81 -17.31
CA THR A 34 11.18 -5.11 -17.45
C THR A 34 11.09 -3.62 -17.16
N MET A 35 9.89 -3.06 -17.24
CA MET A 35 9.68 -1.62 -16.98
C MET A 35 9.99 -1.26 -15.54
N ARG A 36 10.59 -0.08 -15.36
CA ARG A 36 10.82 0.52 -14.05
C ARG A 36 9.66 1.45 -13.67
N VAL A 37 9.45 1.61 -12.37
CA VAL A 37 8.56 2.61 -11.81
C VAL A 37 9.18 3.99 -12.03
N GLU A 38 8.61 4.74 -12.95
CA GLU A 38 9.00 6.07 -13.37
C GLU A 38 7.75 6.96 -13.48
N PRO A 39 7.87 8.29 -13.56
CA PRO A 39 6.72 9.16 -13.77
C PRO A 39 5.88 8.74 -14.98
N ASN A 40 4.55 8.84 -14.85
CA ASN A 40 3.57 8.41 -15.85
C ASN A 40 3.58 6.90 -16.13
N ARG A 41 3.94 6.09 -15.13
CA ARG A 41 3.75 4.64 -15.15
C ARG A 41 2.63 4.24 -14.21
N VAL A 42 1.82 3.28 -14.63
CA VAL A 42 0.87 2.61 -13.75
C VAL A 42 1.55 1.44 -13.10
N VAL A 43 1.47 1.39 -11.78
CA VAL A 43 2.09 0.36 -10.95
C VAL A 43 1.00 -0.45 -10.28
N ALA A 44 1.07 -1.77 -10.44
CA ALA A 44 0.25 -2.74 -9.71
C ALA A 44 1.07 -3.31 -8.55
N PHE A 45 0.52 -3.32 -7.35
CA PHE A 45 1.24 -3.80 -6.18
C PHE A 45 0.30 -4.36 -5.11
N HIS A 46 0.82 -5.28 -4.32
CA HIS A 46 0.23 -5.64 -3.03
C HIS A 46 0.99 -4.99 -1.89
N TYR A 47 0.28 -4.73 -0.81
CA TYR A 47 0.90 -4.25 0.43
C TYR A 47 0.20 -4.82 1.65
N ARG A 48 0.93 -4.77 2.76
CA ARG A 48 0.39 -4.83 4.11
C ARG A 48 1.12 -3.81 4.99
N LEU A 49 0.42 -3.30 5.99
CA LEU A 49 0.99 -2.31 6.89
C LEU A 49 0.68 -2.62 8.36
N CYS A 50 1.60 -2.20 9.21
CA CYS A 50 1.45 -2.22 10.66
C CYS A 50 2.05 -0.95 11.26
N GLU A 51 1.73 -0.68 12.53
CA GLU A 51 2.29 0.44 13.28
C GLU A 51 3.62 0.03 13.93
N VAL A 52 4.60 0.92 13.88
CA VAL A 52 5.83 0.82 14.67
C VAL A 52 5.62 1.64 15.94
N ARG A 53 5.66 0.98 17.10
CA ARG A 53 5.47 1.61 18.39
C ARG A 53 6.72 2.35 18.84
N GLN A 54 6.59 3.17 19.89
CA GLN A 54 7.71 3.95 20.43
C GLN A 54 8.87 3.09 20.96
N ASP A 55 8.58 1.87 21.39
CA ASP A 55 9.60 0.88 21.81
C ASP A 55 10.27 0.15 20.64
N GLY A 56 9.94 0.51 19.40
CA GLY A 56 10.44 -0.12 18.18
C GLY A 56 9.73 -1.43 17.80
N SER A 57 8.78 -1.91 18.61
CA SER A 57 8.00 -3.11 18.28
C SER A 57 6.95 -2.84 17.20
N TYR A 58 6.58 -3.91 16.48
CA TYR A 58 5.52 -3.86 15.48
C TYR A 58 4.18 -4.27 16.08
N SER A 59 3.10 -3.61 15.64
CA SER A 59 1.76 -4.10 15.90
C SER A 59 1.44 -5.34 15.04
N ALA A 60 0.29 -5.96 15.26
CA ALA A 60 -0.29 -6.84 14.24
C ALA A 60 -0.55 -6.05 12.94
N TRP A 61 -0.64 -6.76 11.81
CA TRP A 61 -1.00 -6.15 10.52
C TRP A 61 -2.39 -5.49 10.64
N ILE A 62 -2.45 -4.20 10.33
CA ILE A 62 -3.68 -3.39 10.43
C ILE A 62 -4.46 -3.48 9.13
N GLU A 63 -3.75 -3.51 8.01
CA GLU A 63 -4.33 -3.51 6.67
C GLU A 63 -3.50 -4.39 5.74
N SER A 64 -4.16 -5.05 4.78
CA SER A 64 -3.52 -5.88 3.77
C SER A 64 -4.37 -5.95 2.50
N SER A 65 -3.74 -5.85 1.34
CA SER A 65 -4.34 -6.14 0.04
C SER A 65 -4.04 -7.55 -0.46
N PHE A 66 -3.20 -8.32 0.24
CA PHE A 66 -2.93 -9.72 -0.15
C PHE A 66 -4.20 -10.56 -0.09
N GLY A 67 -4.40 -11.41 -1.11
CA GLY A 67 -5.63 -12.21 -1.26
C GLY A 67 -6.84 -11.43 -1.80
N ARG A 68 -6.66 -10.17 -2.20
CA ARG A 68 -7.65 -9.31 -2.85
C ARG A 68 -7.10 -8.80 -4.19
N GLN A 69 -7.82 -7.90 -4.85
CA GLN A 69 -7.28 -7.22 -6.02
C GLN A 69 -6.09 -6.32 -5.62
N PRO A 70 -5.02 -6.30 -6.44
CA PRO A 70 -3.91 -5.40 -6.20
C PRO A 70 -4.34 -3.94 -6.32
N LEU A 71 -3.63 -3.06 -5.63
CA LEU A 71 -3.79 -1.63 -5.84
C LEU A 71 -3.08 -1.22 -7.13
N LEU A 72 -3.71 -0.26 -7.81
CA LEU A 72 -3.15 0.40 -8.97
C LEU A 72 -2.96 1.89 -8.66
N TYR A 73 -1.81 2.45 -9.01
CA TYR A 73 -1.60 3.88 -8.90
C TYR A 73 -0.77 4.42 -10.07
N LEU A 74 -0.97 5.70 -10.38
CA LEU A 74 -0.20 6.43 -11.37
C LEU A 74 0.96 7.13 -10.66
N HIS A 75 2.20 6.70 -10.95
CA HIS A 75 3.41 7.21 -10.32
C HIS A 75 3.71 8.65 -10.75
N GLY A 76 4.10 9.49 -9.78
CA GLY A 76 4.42 10.91 -10.00
C GLY A 76 3.22 11.85 -9.89
N HIS A 77 2.04 11.36 -9.49
CA HIS A 77 0.81 12.14 -9.42
C HIS A 77 0.20 12.22 -8.01
N GLY A 78 0.92 11.78 -6.97
CA GLY A 78 0.47 11.85 -5.58
C GLY A 78 -0.74 10.94 -5.27
N ASN A 79 -0.86 9.81 -5.96
CA ASN A 79 -1.97 8.87 -5.73
C ASN A 79 -1.76 8.00 -4.48
N VAL A 80 -0.56 7.94 -3.97
CA VAL A 80 -0.17 7.25 -2.73
C VAL A 80 0.60 8.22 -1.82
N VAL A 81 0.82 7.86 -0.56
CA VAL A 81 1.57 8.71 0.38
C VAL A 81 3.00 8.96 -0.13
N PRO A 82 3.56 10.17 0.11
CA PRO A 82 4.83 10.58 -0.52
C PRO A 82 6.00 9.63 -0.29
N GLY A 83 6.15 9.13 0.92
CA GLY A 83 7.24 8.19 1.25
C GLY A 83 7.11 6.85 0.52
N LEU A 84 5.88 6.38 0.27
CA LEU A 84 5.63 5.18 -0.51
C LEU A 84 5.96 5.41 -1.99
N GLU A 85 5.50 6.54 -2.55
CA GLU A 85 5.79 6.90 -3.94
C GLU A 85 7.29 6.99 -4.19
N GLN A 86 8.04 7.64 -3.28
CA GLN A 86 9.48 7.76 -3.36
C GLN A 86 10.20 6.40 -3.26
N ALA A 87 9.76 5.53 -2.34
CA ALA A 87 10.39 4.22 -2.15
C ALA A 87 10.18 3.27 -3.34
N MET A 88 9.08 3.43 -4.07
CA MET A 88 8.77 2.62 -5.24
C MET A 88 9.47 3.09 -6.51
N ALA A 89 9.98 4.32 -6.56
CA ALA A 89 10.71 4.84 -7.72
C ALA A 89 11.86 3.92 -8.14
N GLY A 90 11.98 3.65 -9.44
CA GLY A 90 13.00 2.78 -10.02
C GLY A 90 12.82 1.27 -9.80
N LYS A 91 11.84 0.84 -9.04
CA LYS A 91 11.53 -0.58 -8.80
C LYS A 91 10.93 -1.25 -10.04
N ARG A 92 10.84 -2.58 -10.01
CA ARG A 92 10.32 -3.40 -11.11
C ARG A 92 9.33 -4.43 -10.58
N ALA A 93 8.59 -5.05 -11.48
CA ALA A 93 7.79 -6.22 -11.14
C ALA A 93 8.66 -7.31 -10.49
N GLY A 94 8.16 -7.92 -9.43
CA GLY A 94 8.87 -8.89 -8.60
C GLY A 94 9.66 -8.31 -7.44
N ASP A 95 9.88 -6.99 -7.40
CA ASP A 95 10.57 -6.37 -6.26
C ASP A 95 9.70 -6.39 -5.00
N VAL A 96 10.31 -6.75 -3.88
CA VAL A 96 9.70 -6.71 -2.55
C VAL A 96 10.40 -5.64 -1.72
N LEU A 97 9.61 -4.76 -1.10
CA LEU A 97 10.10 -3.69 -0.26
C LEU A 97 9.59 -3.85 1.17
N ASN A 98 10.46 -3.55 2.12
CA ASN A 98 10.11 -3.37 3.52
C ASN A 98 10.57 -1.95 3.91
N ILE A 99 9.63 -1.07 4.17
CA ILE A 99 9.92 0.34 4.45
C ILE A 99 9.17 0.81 5.69
N THR A 100 9.81 1.71 6.42
CA THR A 100 9.17 2.39 7.56
C THR A 100 9.04 3.87 7.22
N LEU A 101 7.83 4.39 7.32
CA LEU A 101 7.49 5.76 7.01
C LEU A 101 7.14 6.51 8.29
N THR A 102 7.78 7.64 8.49
CA THR A 102 7.38 8.57 9.55
C THR A 102 6.05 9.24 9.22
N PRO A 103 5.38 9.88 10.19
CA PRO A 103 4.14 10.60 9.91
C PRO A 103 4.24 11.58 8.75
N ASP A 104 5.32 12.35 8.64
CA ASP A 104 5.52 13.34 7.58
C ASP A 104 5.68 12.72 6.19
N GLN A 105 6.18 11.51 6.12
CA GLN A 105 6.31 10.74 4.88
C GLN A 105 5.03 9.99 4.49
N ALA A 106 4.06 9.89 5.40
CA ALA A 106 2.81 9.14 5.23
C ALA A 106 1.58 10.07 5.36
N TYR A 107 0.86 10.00 6.45
CA TYR A 107 -0.44 10.67 6.63
C TYR A 107 -0.34 11.99 7.42
N GLY A 108 0.86 12.46 7.64
CA GLY A 108 1.14 13.70 8.39
C GLY A 108 1.03 13.55 9.91
N PRO A 109 1.47 14.58 10.65
CA PRO A 109 1.34 14.60 12.09
C PRO A 109 -0.14 14.71 12.50
N ARG A 110 -0.48 14.19 13.68
CA ARG A 110 -1.82 14.36 14.25
C ARG A 110 -2.00 15.79 14.73
N LYS A 111 -3.05 16.45 14.27
CA LYS A 111 -3.35 17.84 14.59
C LYS A 111 -4.41 17.91 15.69
N SER A 112 -4.16 18.66 16.75
CA SER A 112 -5.11 18.83 17.87
C SER A 112 -6.34 19.67 17.50
N ASN A 113 -6.21 20.57 16.53
CA ASN A 113 -7.30 21.42 16.03
C ASN A 113 -8.28 20.73 15.07
N GLU A 114 -8.03 19.47 14.74
CA GLU A 114 -8.94 18.64 13.92
C GLU A 114 -10.05 17.97 14.76
N LEU A 115 -10.09 18.23 16.08
CA LEU A 115 -11.24 17.91 16.91
C LEU A 115 -12.31 18.98 16.70
N ILE A 116 -13.40 18.61 16.04
CA ILE A 116 -14.46 19.52 15.62
C ILE A 116 -15.77 19.13 16.30
N ARG A 117 -16.44 20.11 16.92
CA ARG A 117 -17.81 19.95 17.40
C ARG A 117 -18.79 20.41 16.34
N LEU A 118 -19.69 19.54 15.93
CA LEU A 118 -20.69 19.84 14.92
C LEU A 118 -22.05 19.23 15.27
N PRO A 119 -23.17 19.82 14.76
CA PRO A 119 -24.48 19.23 14.90
C PRO A 119 -24.58 17.86 14.22
N ILE A 120 -25.27 16.92 14.87
CA ILE A 120 -25.46 15.55 14.30
C ILE A 120 -26.07 15.59 12.89
N LYS A 121 -26.91 16.59 12.61
CA LYS A 121 -27.53 16.80 11.28
C LYS A 121 -26.53 17.12 10.15
N GLN A 122 -25.31 17.52 10.46
CA GLN A 122 -24.24 17.78 9.48
C GLN A 122 -23.48 16.50 9.09
N LEU A 123 -23.74 15.40 9.78
CA LEU A 123 -23.20 14.11 9.37
C LEU A 123 -23.85 13.67 8.07
N HIS A 124 -23.09 12.98 7.24
CA HIS A 124 -23.58 12.32 6.03
C HIS A 124 -23.98 10.89 6.37
N ASN A 125 -25.25 10.54 6.19
CA ASN A 125 -25.80 9.21 6.49
C ASN A 125 -25.32 8.66 7.86
N PRO A 126 -25.55 9.38 8.97
CA PRO A 126 -25.11 8.90 10.27
C PRO A 126 -25.82 7.60 10.64
N PRO A 127 -25.17 6.71 11.37
CA PRO A 127 -25.85 5.59 12.00
C PRO A 127 -27.02 6.11 12.86
N THR A 128 -28.20 5.48 12.76
CA THR A 128 -29.39 5.91 13.48
C THR A 128 -29.41 5.37 14.91
N GLY A 129 -29.98 6.17 15.83
CA GLY A 129 -30.28 5.76 17.20
C GLY A 129 -29.03 5.46 18.04
N LYS A 130 -29.03 4.30 18.72
CA LYS A 130 -27.97 3.87 19.64
C LYS A 130 -26.65 3.48 18.97
N ASN A 131 -26.60 3.50 17.64
CA ASN A 131 -25.42 3.06 16.87
C ASN A 131 -24.40 4.20 16.65
N LEU A 132 -24.77 5.46 16.90
CA LEU A 132 -23.83 6.57 16.91
C LEU A 132 -23.12 6.62 18.27
N VAL A 133 -21.96 6.02 18.34
CA VAL A 133 -21.15 5.91 19.57
C VAL A 133 -19.70 6.32 19.31
N PRO A 134 -18.93 6.68 20.34
CA PRO A 134 -17.48 6.90 20.19
C PRO A 134 -16.79 5.71 19.53
N GLY A 135 -15.84 5.99 18.65
CA GLY A 135 -15.11 4.98 17.88
C GLY A 135 -15.72 4.66 16.49
N VAL A 136 -16.92 5.14 16.18
CA VAL A 136 -17.53 4.96 14.86
C VAL A 136 -16.98 5.99 13.88
N ILE A 137 -16.71 5.57 12.63
CA ILE A 137 -16.36 6.47 11.53
C ILE A 137 -17.63 6.97 10.89
N VAL A 138 -17.74 8.28 10.74
CA VAL A 138 -18.89 8.97 10.11
C VAL A 138 -18.42 9.90 9.00
N GLY A 139 -19.27 10.10 8.01
CA GLY A 139 -19.06 11.13 7.00
C GLY A 139 -19.43 12.51 7.55
N VAL A 140 -18.57 13.50 7.36
CA VAL A 140 -18.83 14.90 7.65
C VAL A 140 -18.93 15.69 6.35
N LYS A 141 -20.02 16.44 6.17
CA LYS A 141 -20.22 17.31 5.01
C LYS A 141 -19.29 18.51 5.12
N THR A 142 -18.44 18.71 4.14
CA THR A 142 -17.53 19.85 4.02
C THR A 142 -17.75 20.55 2.67
N ASN A 143 -17.19 21.75 2.50
CA ASN A 143 -17.23 22.49 1.23
C ASN A 143 -16.52 21.75 0.08
N GLN A 144 -15.68 20.78 0.40
CA GLN A 144 -14.92 19.95 -0.55
C GLN A 144 -15.51 18.55 -0.72
N GLY A 145 -16.73 18.31 -0.23
CA GLY A 145 -17.38 17.00 -0.25
C GLY A 145 -17.48 16.36 1.13
N VAL A 146 -17.68 15.04 1.16
CA VAL A 146 -17.79 14.27 2.40
C VAL A 146 -16.41 13.76 2.82
N ARG A 147 -16.02 14.05 4.08
CA ARG A 147 -14.80 13.52 4.69
C ARG A 147 -15.16 12.57 5.82
N ASN A 148 -14.41 11.49 5.93
CA ASN A 148 -14.53 10.57 7.06
C ASN A 148 -13.89 11.17 8.31
N ALA A 149 -14.58 11.03 9.45
CA ALA A 149 -14.10 11.45 10.75
C ALA A 149 -14.47 10.42 11.83
N LEU A 150 -13.62 10.30 12.84
CA LEU A 150 -13.84 9.40 13.96
C LEU A 150 -14.70 10.11 15.02
N VAL A 151 -15.79 9.49 15.45
CA VAL A 151 -16.59 10.00 16.56
C VAL A 151 -15.82 9.85 17.86
N VAL A 152 -15.61 10.96 18.57
CA VAL A 152 -14.91 10.99 19.88
C VAL A 152 -15.91 11.06 21.01
N LYS A 153 -16.97 11.88 20.84
CA LYS A 153 -18.01 12.06 21.86
C LYS A 153 -19.35 12.34 21.20
N VAL A 154 -20.40 11.75 21.74
CA VAL A 154 -21.77 11.98 21.29
C VAL A 154 -22.54 12.73 22.37
N GLY A 155 -23.10 13.89 22.03
CA GLY A 155 -24.05 14.64 22.83
C GLY A 155 -25.47 14.51 22.33
N LYS A 156 -26.42 15.19 22.95
CA LYS A 156 -27.84 15.13 22.59
C LYS A 156 -28.12 15.68 21.16
N PHE A 157 -27.42 16.75 20.77
CA PHE A 157 -27.63 17.44 19.49
C PHE A 157 -26.35 17.60 18.67
N ASN A 158 -25.19 17.45 19.33
CA ASN A 158 -23.87 17.64 18.74
C ASN A 158 -23.02 16.39 18.91
N VAL A 159 -22.02 16.28 18.05
CA VAL A 159 -21.01 15.25 18.08
C VAL A 159 -19.64 15.90 18.00
N ASP A 160 -18.68 15.42 18.79
CA ASP A 160 -17.29 15.77 18.67
C ASP A 160 -16.63 14.70 17.81
N VAL A 161 -16.05 15.09 16.69
CA VAL A 161 -15.38 14.22 15.74
C VAL A 161 -13.93 14.63 15.57
N ASP A 162 -13.08 13.65 15.32
CA ASP A 162 -11.69 13.83 14.94
C ASP A 162 -11.57 13.63 13.43
N SER A 163 -11.21 14.67 12.70
CA SER A 163 -11.05 14.64 11.25
C SER A 163 -9.63 14.31 10.81
N ASN A 164 -8.71 14.02 11.73
CA ASN A 164 -7.41 13.45 11.39
C ASN A 164 -7.61 12.12 10.65
N HIS A 165 -6.70 11.86 9.71
CA HIS A 165 -6.63 10.51 9.13
C HIS A 165 -6.37 9.48 10.24
N PRO A 166 -6.97 8.27 10.21
CA PRO A 166 -6.77 7.23 11.25
C PRO A 166 -5.30 6.90 11.52
N TYR A 167 -4.43 7.08 10.53
CA TYR A 167 -3.00 6.83 10.64
C TYR A 167 -2.15 8.09 10.86
N ALA A 168 -2.76 9.28 11.00
CA ALA A 168 -2.02 10.50 11.29
C ALA A 168 -1.27 10.41 12.63
N GLY A 169 -0.02 10.85 12.65
CA GLY A 169 0.86 10.78 13.80
C GLY A 169 1.48 9.42 14.09
N ARG A 170 1.20 8.40 13.24
CA ARG A 170 1.74 7.04 13.42
C ARG A 170 2.93 6.82 12.50
N THR A 171 3.96 6.15 13.02
CA THR A 171 5.03 5.57 12.21
C THR A 171 4.53 4.23 11.68
N LEU A 172 4.56 4.05 10.36
CA LEU A 172 3.97 2.87 9.70
C LEU A 172 5.05 2.08 8.98
N HIS A 173 5.01 0.76 9.17
CA HIS A 173 5.84 -0.16 8.42
C HIS A 173 5.00 -0.81 7.33
N TYR A 174 5.51 -0.73 6.10
CA TYR A 174 4.92 -1.33 4.90
C TYR A 174 5.78 -2.47 4.42
N GLN A 175 5.12 -3.57 4.09
CA GLN A 175 5.67 -4.59 3.19
C GLN A 175 4.90 -4.51 1.89
N ILE A 176 5.63 -4.42 0.78
CA ILE A 176 5.08 -4.16 -0.56
C ILE A 176 5.65 -5.19 -1.53
N GLU A 177 4.83 -5.68 -2.43
CA GLU A 177 5.23 -6.51 -3.57
C GLU A 177 4.76 -5.84 -4.86
N VAL A 178 5.71 -5.47 -5.72
CA VAL A 178 5.42 -4.90 -7.04
C VAL A 178 5.07 -6.02 -8.00
N LEU A 179 3.85 -6.01 -8.52
CA LEU A 179 3.34 -7.06 -9.42
C LEU A 179 3.58 -6.73 -10.89
N GLY A 180 3.53 -5.45 -11.25
CA GLY A 180 3.69 -5.04 -12.62
C GLY A 180 3.81 -3.54 -12.78
N VAL A 181 4.44 -3.14 -13.88
CA VAL A 181 4.58 -1.75 -14.30
C VAL A 181 4.21 -1.65 -15.77
N ARG A 182 3.35 -0.71 -16.13
CA ARG A 182 2.99 -0.43 -17.53
C ARG A 182 3.03 1.06 -17.83
N ALA A 183 3.06 1.42 -19.09
CA ALA A 183 2.81 2.79 -19.51
C ALA A 183 1.38 3.20 -19.13
N ALA A 184 1.20 4.44 -18.71
CA ALA A 184 -0.12 5.00 -18.52
C ALA A 184 -0.74 5.40 -19.87
N ALA A 185 -2.07 5.30 -19.97
CA ALA A 185 -2.80 5.85 -21.11
C ALA A 185 -2.80 7.40 -21.03
N PRO A 186 -2.89 8.11 -22.17
CA PRO A 186 -2.96 9.58 -22.17
C PRO A 186 -4.08 10.12 -21.26
N GLU A 187 -5.23 9.46 -21.22
CA GLU A 187 -6.38 9.84 -20.40
C GLU A 187 -6.07 9.67 -18.90
N GLU A 188 -5.35 8.62 -18.52
CA GLU A 188 -4.94 8.40 -17.11
C GLU A 188 -4.01 9.52 -16.64
N ILE A 189 -3.09 9.96 -17.51
CA ILE A 189 -2.18 11.08 -17.24
C ILE A 189 -2.96 12.39 -17.12
N ALA A 190 -3.89 12.65 -18.07
CA ALA A 190 -4.72 13.85 -18.06
C ALA A 190 -5.59 13.95 -16.80
N HIS A 191 -6.16 12.84 -16.38
CA HIS A 191 -7.01 12.75 -15.18
C HIS A 191 -6.20 12.55 -13.88
N ARG A 192 -4.89 12.28 -13.96
CA ARG A 192 -3.98 12.04 -12.83
C ARG A 192 -4.37 10.84 -11.96
N HIS A 193 -5.06 9.86 -12.51
CA HIS A 193 -5.41 8.61 -11.81
C HIS A 193 -5.59 7.46 -12.80
N VAL A 194 -5.47 6.25 -12.29
CA VAL A 194 -5.64 5.02 -13.07
C VAL A 194 -7.12 4.75 -13.31
N HIS A 195 -7.48 4.42 -14.55
CA HIS A 195 -8.79 3.92 -14.87
C HIS A 195 -8.84 2.41 -14.58
N GLY A 196 -9.82 1.98 -13.78
CA GLY A 196 -10.03 0.56 -13.48
C GLY A 196 -10.41 -0.25 -14.72
N PRO A 197 -10.29 -1.59 -14.69
CA PRO A 197 -10.77 -2.45 -15.76
C PRO A 197 -12.28 -2.27 -15.91
N GLY A 198 -12.68 -1.50 -16.94
CA GLY A 198 -14.10 -1.17 -17.17
C GLY A 198 -14.35 0.26 -17.63
N GLY A 199 -13.33 1.12 -17.67
CA GLY A 199 -13.36 2.50 -18.20
C GLY A 199 -14.69 3.21 -17.92
N HIS A 200 -14.68 4.37 -17.30
CA HIS A 200 -15.89 5.19 -17.23
C HIS A 200 -16.34 5.53 -18.65
N ARG A 201 -17.41 4.88 -19.12
CA ARG A 201 -18.16 5.39 -20.26
C ARG A 201 -18.86 6.67 -19.80
N HIS A 202 -18.39 7.80 -20.33
CA HIS A 202 -19.15 9.05 -20.29
C HIS A 202 -20.33 8.97 -21.24
#